data_335f7d87c875bf8fde2082c34a66d32d
#
_entry.id   335f7d87c875bf8fde2082c34a66d32d
#
_cell.length_a   1.000
_cell.length_b   1.000
_cell.length_c   1.000
_cell.angle_alpha   90.00
_cell.angle_beta   90.00
_cell.angle_gamma   90.00
#
_symmetry.space_group_name_H-M   'P 1'
#
loop_
_entity.id
_entity.type
_entity.pdbx_description
1 polymer ?
#
loop_
_entity_poly.entity_id
_entity_poly.type
_entity_poly.pdbx_seq_one_letter_code
_entity_poly.pdbx_strand_id
1 'polypeptide(L)'
;MDPARKRKIRLIVALSAAVLLAVALVYTSFSASTEAKQPSEILHASPDGSYDLTGVVVPGSIHHRGSELDFRVADRDDPRASIPVRYTGEVPDPFRDGREVIVTGSVKGGTFMADRDSLVTKCPSKFDTEDPQ
;
A
#
# COMPACT_ATOMS: atom_id res chain seq x y z
N MET A 1 -35.63 6.04 41.45
CA MET A 1 -35.60 5.96 39.98
C MET A 1 -36.54 4.87 39.51
N ASP A 2 -37.34 5.18 38.55
CA ASP A 2 -38.30 4.21 38.04
C ASP A 2 -37.58 3.04 37.38
N PRO A 3 -38.07 1.81 37.58
CA PRO A 3 -37.49 0.65 36.88
C PRO A 3 -37.55 0.79 35.36
N ALA A 4 -38.57 1.44 34.85
CA ALA A 4 -38.72 1.65 33.40
C ALA A 4 -37.64 2.60 32.90
N ARG A 5 -37.32 3.61 33.67
CA ARG A 5 -36.28 4.57 33.31
C ARG A 5 -34.90 3.91 33.33
N LYS A 6 -34.66 3.07 34.34
CA LYS A 6 -33.41 2.32 34.40
C LYS A 6 -33.25 1.40 33.19
N ARG A 7 -34.32 0.76 32.79
CA ARG A 7 -34.32 -0.12 31.64
C ARG A 7 -34.03 0.66 30.37
N LYS A 8 -34.63 1.85 30.22
CA LYS A 8 -34.39 2.67 29.04
C LYS A 8 -32.95 3.12 28.99
N ILE A 9 -32.40 3.55 30.11
CA ILE A 9 -31.01 3.99 30.19
C ILE A 9 -30.08 2.85 29.82
N ARG A 10 -30.34 1.65 30.31
CA ARG A 10 -29.53 0.49 29.96
C ARG A 10 -29.58 0.20 28.49
N LEU A 11 -30.78 0.27 27.91
CA LEU A 11 -30.92 0.01 26.48
C LEU A 11 -30.18 1.06 25.65
N ILE A 12 -30.28 2.31 26.04
CA ILE A 12 -29.59 3.39 25.34
C ILE A 12 -28.08 3.22 25.42
N VAL A 13 -27.59 2.89 26.61
CA VAL A 13 -26.15 2.69 26.80
C VAL A 13 -25.66 1.49 25.99
N ALA A 14 -26.42 0.39 26.03
CA ALA A 14 -26.05 -0.80 25.30
C ALA A 14 -26.05 -0.55 23.79
N LEU A 15 -27.06 0.17 23.31
CA LEU A 15 -27.16 0.50 21.90
C LEU A 15 -26.03 1.41 21.47
N SER A 16 -25.71 2.42 22.28
CA SER A 16 -24.61 3.33 22.00
C SER A 16 -23.27 2.58 21.95
N ALA A 17 -23.07 1.68 22.90
CA ALA A 17 -21.84 0.89 22.92
C ALA A 17 -21.74 0.01 21.69
N ALA A 18 -22.85 -0.60 21.26
CA ALA A 18 -22.86 -1.43 20.07
C ALA A 18 -22.55 -0.62 18.82
N VAL A 19 -23.10 0.58 18.70
CA VAL A 19 -22.85 1.45 17.56
C VAL A 19 -21.37 1.88 17.54
N LEU A 20 -20.83 2.25 18.68
CA LEU A 20 -19.44 2.65 18.76
C LEU A 20 -18.50 1.50 18.40
N LEU A 21 -18.81 0.30 18.83
CA LEU A 21 -18.04 -0.89 18.46
C LEU A 21 -18.12 -1.15 16.97
N ALA A 22 -19.30 -1.05 16.39
CA ALA A 22 -19.45 -1.25 14.95
C ALA A 22 -18.66 -0.24 14.15
N VAL A 23 -18.72 1.04 14.57
CA VAL A 23 -17.95 2.09 13.89
C VAL A 23 -16.45 1.82 14.03
N ALA A 24 -16.00 1.42 15.21
CA ALA A 24 -14.60 1.13 15.44
C ALA A 24 -14.13 -0.03 14.57
N LEU A 25 -14.94 -1.07 14.44
CA LEU A 25 -14.60 -2.22 13.60
C LEU A 25 -14.50 -1.83 12.13
N VAL A 26 -15.44 -1.02 11.66
CA VAL A 26 -15.40 -0.56 10.27
C VAL A 26 -14.17 0.31 10.05
N TYR A 27 -13.89 1.19 10.98
CA TYR A 27 -12.74 2.08 10.88
C TYR A 27 -11.44 1.29 10.84
N THR A 28 -11.28 0.30 11.72
CA THR A 28 -10.05 -0.48 11.72
C THR A 28 -9.94 -1.36 10.48
N SER A 29 -11.04 -1.82 9.94
CA SER A 29 -11.01 -2.58 8.70
C SER A 29 -10.48 -1.75 7.55
N PHE A 30 -10.93 -0.50 7.45
CA PHE A 30 -10.42 0.39 6.42
C PHE A 30 -8.98 0.78 6.67
N SER A 31 -8.62 1.03 7.91
CA SER A 31 -7.26 1.42 8.24
C SER A 31 -6.27 0.29 8.03
N ALA A 32 -6.72 -0.94 8.17
CA ALA A 32 -5.85 -2.09 7.97
C ALA A 32 -5.63 -2.39 6.50
N SER A 33 -6.48 -1.87 5.63
CA SER A 33 -6.32 -2.09 4.20
C SER A 33 -5.21 -1.22 3.65
N THR A 34 -4.32 -1.81 2.88
CA THR A 34 -3.28 -1.06 2.20
C THR A 34 -3.81 -0.71 0.83
N GLU A 35 -3.84 0.57 0.53
CA GLU A 35 -4.33 1.01 -0.77
C GLU A 35 -3.22 0.96 -1.80
N ALA A 36 -3.54 0.46 -2.97
CA ALA A 36 -2.60 0.45 -4.09
C ALA A 36 -2.57 1.84 -4.71
N LYS A 37 -1.39 2.44 -4.79
CA LYS A 37 -1.22 3.78 -5.33
C LYS A 37 -0.03 3.85 -6.25
N GLN A 38 -0.13 4.69 -7.25
CA GLN A 38 0.99 4.97 -8.13
C GLN A 38 1.82 6.12 -7.56
N PRO A 39 3.07 6.29 -8.02
CA PRO A 39 3.94 7.34 -7.48
C PRO A 39 3.32 8.73 -7.45
N SER A 40 2.58 9.11 -8.48
CA SER A 40 1.95 10.42 -8.49
C SER A 40 0.92 10.58 -7.38
N GLU A 41 0.24 9.50 -7.03
CA GLU A 41 -0.74 9.52 -5.96
C GLU A 41 -0.06 9.56 -4.60
N ILE A 42 1.03 8.82 -4.47
CA ILE A 42 1.76 8.74 -3.21
C ILE A 42 2.39 10.07 -2.84
N LEU A 43 2.86 10.81 -3.85
CA LEU A 43 3.45 12.12 -3.60
C LEU A 43 2.46 13.09 -2.95
N HIS A 44 1.18 12.88 -3.16
CA HIS A 44 0.14 13.71 -2.57
C HIS A 44 -0.55 13.04 -1.38
N ALA A 45 -0.10 11.84 -1.00
CA ALA A 45 -0.73 11.11 0.08
C ALA A 45 -0.10 11.48 1.42
N SER A 46 -0.76 11.07 2.48
CA SER A 46 -0.26 11.31 3.83
C SER A 46 1.05 10.56 4.05
N PRO A 47 2.10 11.21 4.53
CA PRO A 47 3.37 10.52 4.77
C PRO A 47 3.32 9.49 5.89
N ASP A 48 2.28 9.54 6.71
CA ASP A 48 2.17 8.61 7.82
C ASP A 48 1.47 7.31 7.43
N GLY A 49 0.93 7.24 6.23
CA GLY A 49 0.20 6.07 5.80
C GLY A 49 1.10 4.99 5.23
N SER A 50 0.60 3.78 5.25
CA SER A 50 1.24 2.65 4.59
C SER A 50 0.48 2.38 3.29
N TYR A 51 1.21 2.19 2.21
CA TYR A 51 0.61 2.03 0.89
C TYR A 51 1.29 0.91 0.12
N ASP A 52 0.57 0.34 -0.82
CA ASP A 52 1.17 -0.53 -1.82
C ASP A 52 1.53 0.33 -3.01
N LEU A 53 2.81 0.59 -3.17
CA LEU A 53 3.29 1.36 -4.31
C LEU A 53 3.30 0.46 -5.54
N THR A 54 2.55 0.84 -6.55
CA THR A 54 2.50 0.08 -7.79
C THR A 54 2.96 0.97 -8.94
N GLY A 55 3.72 0.40 -9.83
CA GLY A 55 4.23 1.14 -10.98
C GLY A 55 5.31 0.35 -11.69
N VAL A 56 6.05 1.05 -12.52
CA VAL A 56 7.07 0.44 -13.39
C VAL A 56 8.46 0.88 -12.93
N VAL A 57 9.39 -0.06 -12.85
CA VAL A 57 10.77 0.25 -12.49
C VAL A 57 11.41 1.07 -13.61
N VAL A 58 11.92 2.24 -13.26
CA VAL A 58 12.55 3.13 -14.24
C VAL A 58 13.85 2.50 -14.73
N PRO A 59 14.04 2.38 -16.06
CA PRO A 59 15.26 1.80 -16.57
C PRO A 59 16.50 2.57 -16.13
N GLY A 60 17.52 1.85 -15.73
CA GLY A 60 18.77 2.45 -15.30
C GLY A 60 18.77 2.96 -13.87
N SER A 61 17.69 2.76 -13.13
CA SER A 61 17.61 3.29 -11.78
C SER A 61 17.98 2.28 -10.70
N ILE A 62 18.19 1.03 -11.06
CA ILE A 62 18.46 -0.01 -10.09
C ILE A 62 19.89 0.05 -9.61
N HIS A 63 20.10 0.20 -8.30
CA HIS A 63 21.43 0.22 -7.71
C HIS A 63 21.43 -0.65 -6.47
N HIS A 64 22.38 -1.54 -6.40
CA HIS A 64 22.55 -2.42 -5.25
C HIS A 64 23.55 -1.81 -4.28
N ARG A 65 23.20 -1.78 -2.99
CA ARG A 65 24.07 -1.29 -1.94
C ARG A 65 24.11 -2.32 -0.82
N GLY A 66 25.01 -3.28 -0.92
CA GLY A 66 25.07 -4.32 0.08
C GLY A 66 23.74 -5.08 0.15
N SER A 67 23.07 -5.02 1.28
CA SER A 67 21.78 -5.67 1.45
C SER A 67 20.60 -4.79 1.02
N GLU A 68 20.88 -3.54 0.64
CA GLU A 68 19.85 -2.62 0.22
C GLU A 68 19.76 -2.52 -1.28
N LEU A 69 18.56 -2.27 -1.76
CA LEU A 69 18.31 -2.10 -3.18
C LEU A 69 17.60 -0.76 -3.38
N ASP A 70 18.20 0.10 -4.18
CA ASP A 70 17.60 1.39 -4.51
C ASP A 70 17.18 1.39 -5.96
N PHE A 71 15.96 1.85 -6.20
CA PHE A 71 15.46 1.98 -7.57
C PHE A 71 14.34 3.02 -7.57
N ARG A 72 13.89 3.39 -8.76
CA ARG A 72 12.78 4.33 -8.88
C ARG A 72 11.61 3.64 -9.54
N VAL A 73 10.42 4.01 -9.09
CA VAL A 73 9.18 3.50 -9.64
C VAL A 73 8.40 4.66 -10.22
N ALA A 74 7.95 4.50 -11.46
CA ALA A 74 7.19 5.53 -12.16
C ALA A 74 5.77 5.08 -12.40
N ASP A 75 4.88 6.06 -12.62
CA ASP A 75 3.51 5.76 -13.00
C ASP A 75 3.50 4.98 -14.30
N ARG A 76 2.57 4.07 -14.43
CA ARG A 76 2.42 3.31 -15.67
C ARG A 76 2.14 4.22 -16.85
N ASP A 77 1.36 5.27 -16.61
CA ASP A 77 0.91 6.16 -17.67
C ASP A 77 1.78 7.39 -17.82
N ASP A 78 2.63 7.68 -16.85
CA ASP A 78 3.46 8.88 -16.87
C ASP A 78 4.83 8.58 -16.29
N PRO A 79 5.80 8.25 -17.14
CA PRO A 79 7.16 7.92 -16.65
C PRO A 79 7.87 9.09 -15.99
N ARG A 80 7.35 10.30 -16.12
CA ARG A 80 7.96 11.45 -15.45
C ARG A 80 7.58 11.52 -13.99
N ALA A 81 6.48 10.88 -13.60
CA ALA A 81 6.07 10.84 -12.20
C ALA A 81 6.68 9.62 -11.57
N SER A 82 7.80 9.78 -10.86
CA SER A 82 8.50 8.67 -10.24
C SER A 82 8.90 9.02 -8.82
N ILE A 83 9.13 8.00 -8.02
CA ILE A 83 9.56 8.15 -6.64
C ILE A 83 10.71 7.19 -6.38
N PRO A 84 11.76 7.61 -5.66
CA PRO A 84 12.80 6.68 -5.28
C PRO A 84 12.31 5.71 -4.22
N VAL A 85 12.73 4.46 -4.34
CA VAL A 85 12.34 3.40 -3.42
C VAL A 85 13.59 2.80 -2.81
N ARG A 86 13.58 2.60 -1.52
CA ARG A 86 14.63 1.88 -0.81
C ARG A 86 14.05 0.60 -0.25
N TYR A 87 14.62 -0.51 -0.64
CA TYR A 87 14.10 -1.82 -0.32
C TYR A 87 15.18 -2.69 0.30
N THR A 88 14.79 -3.48 1.27
CA THR A 88 15.67 -4.46 1.89
C THR A 88 14.95 -5.80 1.88
N GLY A 89 15.66 -6.85 1.53
CA GLY A 89 15.10 -8.19 1.57
C GLY A 89 15.31 -8.92 0.26
N GLU A 90 14.49 -9.92 0.05
CA GLU A 90 14.64 -10.79 -1.09
C GLU A 90 14.11 -10.14 -2.35
N VAL A 91 14.88 -10.23 -3.42
CA VAL A 91 14.51 -9.65 -4.72
C VAL A 91 14.00 -10.77 -5.60
N PRO A 92 12.76 -10.66 -6.11
CA PRO A 92 12.23 -11.69 -6.99
C PRO A 92 13.05 -11.84 -8.27
N ASP A 93 13.15 -13.04 -8.78
CA ASP A 93 13.88 -13.31 -10.01
C ASP A 93 13.44 -12.45 -11.19
N PRO A 94 12.14 -12.22 -11.42
CA PRO A 94 11.73 -11.42 -12.57
C PRO A 94 11.95 -9.92 -12.40
N PHE A 95 12.50 -9.47 -11.28
CA PHE A 95 12.73 -8.04 -11.05
C PHE A 95 13.80 -7.51 -12.01
N ARG A 96 13.43 -6.53 -12.80
CA ARG A 96 14.36 -5.86 -13.71
C ARG A 96 13.76 -4.57 -14.22
N ASP A 97 14.55 -3.81 -14.95
CA ASP A 97 14.10 -2.54 -15.54
C ASP A 97 12.86 -2.75 -16.37
N GLY A 98 11.93 -1.81 -16.24
CA GLY A 98 10.73 -1.82 -17.06
C GLY A 98 9.65 -2.79 -16.57
N ARG A 99 9.92 -3.52 -15.51
CA ARG A 99 8.90 -4.42 -14.94
C ARG A 99 7.96 -3.66 -14.05
N GLU A 100 6.72 -4.12 -14.04
CA GLU A 100 5.75 -3.57 -13.10
C GLU A 100 5.91 -4.28 -11.77
N VAL A 101 5.93 -3.49 -10.69
CA VAL A 101 6.18 -4.02 -9.35
C VAL A 101 5.15 -3.47 -8.38
N ILE A 102 4.98 -4.18 -7.28
CA ILE A 102 4.22 -3.71 -6.14
C ILE A 102 5.11 -3.86 -4.91
N VAL A 103 5.21 -2.79 -4.15
CA VAL A 103 6.02 -2.82 -2.92
C VAL A 103 5.25 -2.07 -1.84
N THR A 104 5.26 -2.61 -0.64
CA THR A 104 4.52 -2.05 0.49
C THR A 104 5.46 -1.24 1.36
N GLY A 105 4.99 -0.11 1.83
CA GLY A 105 5.78 0.72 2.72
C GLY A 105 5.17 2.10 2.90
N SER A 106 6.01 3.05 3.28
CA SER A 106 5.56 4.41 3.52
C SER A 106 6.58 5.40 3.00
N VAL A 107 6.15 6.65 2.82
CA VAL A 107 7.03 7.69 2.33
C VAL A 107 7.70 8.39 3.51
N LYS A 108 9.01 8.53 3.44
CA LYS A 108 9.77 9.26 4.44
C LYS A 108 10.79 10.12 3.72
N GLY A 109 10.68 11.44 3.90
CA GLY A 109 11.63 12.36 3.30
C GLY A 109 11.74 12.28 1.80
N GLY A 110 10.62 12.04 1.13
CA GLY A 110 10.60 11.96 -0.33
C GLY A 110 11.02 10.62 -0.90
N THR A 111 11.35 9.65 -0.05
CA THR A 111 11.72 8.31 -0.48
C THR A 111 10.69 7.32 0.05
N PHE A 112 10.30 6.39 -0.81
CA PHE A 112 9.40 5.33 -0.38
C PHE A 112 10.23 4.24 0.32
N MET A 113 10.04 4.14 1.62
CA MET A 113 10.75 3.14 2.42
C MET A 113 9.94 1.87 2.42
N ALA A 114 10.41 0.90 1.66
CA ALA A 114 9.68 -0.35 1.47
C ALA A 114 9.89 -1.29 2.65
N ASP A 115 8.83 -2.01 3.00
CA ASP A 115 8.91 -3.03 4.02
C ASP A 115 9.75 -4.19 3.52
N ARG A 116 10.45 -4.84 4.45
CA ARG A 116 11.31 -5.94 4.09
C ARG A 116 10.51 -7.06 3.43
N ASP A 117 11.05 -7.60 2.36
CA ASP A 117 10.47 -8.73 1.62
C ASP A 117 9.07 -8.44 1.04
N SER A 118 8.73 -7.16 0.87
CA SER A 118 7.41 -6.79 0.32
C SER A 118 7.41 -6.64 -1.19
N LEU A 119 8.55 -6.71 -1.84
CA LEU A 119 8.65 -6.47 -3.28
C LEU A 119 8.08 -7.65 -4.06
N VAL A 120 7.12 -7.36 -4.90
CA VAL A 120 6.49 -8.35 -5.76
C VAL A 120 6.52 -7.81 -7.18
N THR A 121 6.95 -8.62 -8.13
CA THR A 121 6.90 -8.24 -9.53
C THR A 121 5.66 -8.82 -10.15
N LYS A 122 5.01 -8.00 -10.97
CA LYS A 122 3.89 -8.49 -11.75
C LYS A 122 4.44 -9.09 -13.02
N CYS A 123 4.29 -10.38 -13.15
CA CYS A 123 4.61 -11.02 -14.41
C CYS A 123 3.57 -10.59 -15.42
N PRO A 124 3.97 -10.37 -16.67
CA PRO A 124 2.97 -10.17 -17.71
C PRO A 124 2.02 -11.35 -17.65
N SER A 125 0.77 -11.06 -17.49
CA SER A 125 -0.19 -12.12 -17.28
C SER A 125 -0.21 -13.03 -18.47
N LYS A 126 -0.05 -14.30 -18.25
CA LYS A 126 -0.16 -15.23 -19.31
C LYS A 126 -1.54 -15.27 -19.85
N PHE A 127 -2.50 -14.93 -19.01
CA PHE A 127 -3.85 -14.87 -19.48
C PHE A 127 -4.07 -13.73 -20.40
N ASP A 128 -3.33 -12.64 -20.21
CA ASP A 128 -3.44 -11.53 -21.11
C ASP A 128 -2.78 -11.85 -22.41
N THR A 129 -1.67 -12.50 -22.32
CA THR A 129 -0.90 -12.68 -23.50
C THR A 129 -1.40 -13.78 -24.27
N GLU A 130 -1.99 -14.67 -23.65
CA GLU A 130 -2.33 -15.66 -24.34
C GLU A 130 -3.37 -15.50 -25.03
N ASP A 131 -3.70 -14.74 -24.85
CA ASP A 131 -4.50 -14.59 -25.61
C ASP A 131 -4.09 -14.52 -26.68
N PRO A 132 -3.93 -14.56 -27.15
CA PRO A 132 -3.86 -14.66 -28.19
C PRO A 132 -3.17 -15.47 -28.75
N GLN A 133 -3.06 -15.79 -28.87
CA GLN A 133 -2.39 -16.42 -29.53
C GLN A 133 -2.90 -17.04 -30.09
#